data_95362428683949eb1a9900e6431536b5
#
_entry.id   95362428683949eb1a9900e6431536b5
#
_cell.length_a   1.000
_cell.length_b   1.000
_cell.length_c   1.000
_cell.angle_alpha   90.00
_cell.angle_beta   90.00
_cell.angle_gamma   90.00
#
_symmetry.space_group_name_H-M   'P 1'
#
loop_
_entity.id
_entity.type
_entity.pdbx_description
1 polymer ?
#
loop_
_entity_poly.entity_id
_entity_poly.type
_entity_poly.pdbx_seq_one_letter_code
_entity_poly.pdbx_strand_id
1 'polypeptide(L)' 'MPVLSRFYGIIIRMYFLQSEHNPPHIHAIYNDDVAAIDFMTGKVLEGHLPGKALTMVQEWIELNREALKTIWET' A
#
# COMPACT_ATOMS: atom_id res chain seq x y z
N MET A 1 -5.80 -12.31 4.12
CA MET A 1 -4.96 -11.26 3.57
C MET A 1 -3.91 -10.87 4.57
N PRO A 2 -2.65 -10.98 4.21
CA PRO A 2 -1.62 -10.65 5.18
C PRO A 2 -1.58 -9.16 5.46
N VAL A 3 -1.42 -8.85 6.73
CA VAL A 3 -1.15 -7.49 7.17
C VAL A 3 0.36 -7.35 7.16
N LEU A 4 0.87 -6.41 6.38
CA LEU A 4 2.30 -6.22 6.25
C LEU A 4 2.85 -5.34 7.36
N SER A 5 2.08 -4.34 7.78
CA SER A 5 2.54 -3.41 8.79
C SER A 5 1.37 -2.66 9.41
N ARG A 6 1.58 -2.14 10.61
CA ARG A 6 0.63 -1.26 11.29
C ARG A 6 1.42 -0.15 11.97
N PHE A 7 1.04 1.09 11.72
CA PHE A 7 1.70 2.22 12.36
C PHE A 7 0.77 3.43 12.34
N TYR A 8 0.74 4.15 13.44
CA TYR A 8 -0.06 5.39 13.57
C TYR A 8 -1.51 5.22 13.16
N GLY A 9 -2.10 4.03 13.45
CA GLY A 9 -3.48 3.76 13.07
C GLY A 9 -3.67 3.38 11.61
N ILE A 10 -2.60 3.25 10.86
CA ILE A 10 -2.64 2.85 9.46
C ILE A 10 -2.32 1.36 9.37
N ILE A 11 -3.10 0.64 8.57
CA ILE A 11 -2.86 -0.78 8.33
C ILE A 11 -2.49 -0.94 6.87
N ILE A 12 -1.37 -1.61 6.61
CA ILE A 12 -0.90 -1.86 5.25
C ILE A 12 -1.12 -3.33 4.93
N ARG A 13 -1.83 -3.58 3.83
CA ARG A 13 -2.09 -4.94 3.35
C ARG A 13 -1.70 -5.08 1.90
N MET A 14 -1.36 -6.29 1.51
CA MET A 14 -1.14 -6.60 0.10
C MET A 14 -2.06 -7.76 -0.27
N TYR A 15 -2.82 -7.59 -1.34
CA TYR A 15 -3.71 -8.61 -1.83
C TYR A 15 -3.06 -9.32 -3.00
N PHE A 16 -2.94 -10.63 -2.90
CA PHE A 16 -2.34 -11.43 -3.96
C PHE A 16 -3.44 -11.81 -4.94
N LEU A 17 -3.79 -10.85 -5.79
CA LEU A 17 -4.83 -11.08 -6.77
C LEU A 17 -4.24 -11.71 -8.01
N GLN A 18 -5.07 -12.49 -8.66
CA GLN A 18 -4.68 -13.12 -9.91
C GLN A 18 -4.75 -12.18 -11.09
N SER A 19 -5.22 -10.97 -10.88
CA SER A 19 -5.34 -9.96 -11.92
C SER A 19 -4.00 -9.38 -12.25
N GLU A 20 -3.34 -10.00 -13.16
CA GLU A 20 -1.96 -9.71 -13.51
C GLU A 20 -1.79 -8.36 -14.20
N HIS A 21 -2.86 -7.74 -14.60
CA HIS A 21 -2.78 -6.49 -15.36
C HIS A 21 -2.76 -5.25 -14.48
N ASN A 22 -2.98 -5.42 -13.19
CA ASN A 22 -2.94 -4.30 -12.26
C ASN A 22 -1.51 -3.95 -11.91
N PRO A 23 -1.21 -2.66 -11.76
CA PRO A 23 0.12 -2.28 -11.25
C PRO A 23 0.35 -2.86 -9.87
N PRO A 24 1.60 -3.11 -9.48
CA PRO A 24 1.89 -3.57 -8.13
C PRO A 24 1.43 -2.53 -7.12
N HIS A 25 0.65 -2.94 -6.15
CA HIS A 25 0.08 -1.99 -5.20
C HIS A 25 -0.15 -2.60 -3.84
N ILE A 26 -0.29 -1.73 -2.85
CA ILE A 26 -0.69 -2.11 -1.51
C ILE A 26 -2.02 -1.43 -1.21
N HIS A 27 -2.69 -1.92 -0.17
CA HIS A 27 -3.87 -1.25 0.36
C HIS A 27 -3.52 -0.66 1.71
N ALA A 28 -3.80 0.63 1.88
CA ALA A 28 -3.59 1.33 3.14
C ALA A 28 -4.96 1.67 3.71
N ILE A 29 -5.17 1.33 4.97
CA ILE A 29 -6.44 1.52 5.65
C ILE A 29 -6.22 2.43 6.85
N TYR A 30 -6.97 3.51 6.92
CA TYR A 30 -6.89 4.45 8.03
C TYR A 30 -8.32 4.85 8.42
N ASN A 31 -8.77 4.35 9.58
CA ASN A 31 -10.17 4.52 10.01
C ASN A 31 -11.09 3.95 8.93
N ASP A 32 -11.98 4.77 8.37
CA ASP A 32 -12.91 4.35 7.32
C ASP A 32 -12.35 4.56 5.92
N ASP A 33 -11.17 5.15 5.80
CA ASP A 33 -10.58 5.44 4.50
C ASP A 33 -9.68 4.29 4.05
N VAL A 34 -9.81 3.93 2.79
CA VAL A 34 -8.99 2.88 2.17
C VAL A 34 -8.48 3.40 0.85
N ALA A 35 -7.21 3.17 0.56
CA ALA A 35 -6.62 3.55 -0.71
C ALA A 35 -5.72 2.45 -1.23
N ALA A 36 -5.78 2.23 -2.54
CA ALA A 36 -4.83 1.38 -3.23
C ALA A 36 -3.73 2.27 -3.77
N ILE A 37 -2.49 1.97 -3.43
CA ILE A 37 -1.36 2.83 -3.76
C ILE A 37 -0.30 2.02 -4.48
N ASP A 38 0.09 2.51 -5.66
CA ASP A 38 1.18 1.90 -6.44
C ASP A 38 2.48 2.09 -5.67
N PHE A 39 3.10 0.99 -5.25
CA PHE A 39 4.32 1.12 -4.46
C PHE A 39 5.57 1.38 -5.29
N MET A 40 5.46 1.35 -6.60
CA MET A 40 6.59 1.73 -7.46
C MET A 40 6.66 3.24 -7.65
N THR A 41 5.50 3.90 -7.71
CA THR A 41 5.44 5.34 -7.97
C THR A 41 4.94 6.16 -6.78
N GLY A 42 4.25 5.52 -5.83
CA GLY A 42 3.63 6.22 -4.72
C GLY A 42 2.30 6.85 -5.03
N LYS A 43 1.76 6.61 -6.22
CA LYS A 43 0.50 7.22 -6.63
C LYS A 43 -0.71 6.46 -6.10
N VAL A 44 -1.74 7.20 -5.71
CA VAL A 44 -3.01 6.61 -5.32
C VAL A 44 -3.73 6.16 -6.59
N LEU A 45 -4.00 4.87 -6.68
CA LEU A 45 -4.69 4.29 -7.82
C LEU A 45 -6.19 4.34 -7.63
N GLU A 46 -6.64 4.18 -6.39
CA GLU A 46 -8.05 4.09 -6.09
C GLU A 46 -8.26 4.44 -4.62
N GLY A 47 -9.40 5.05 -4.32
CA GLY A 47 -9.72 5.37 -2.94
C GLY A 47 -9.12 6.69 -2.48
N HIS A 48 -9.03 6.86 -1.17
CA HIS A 48 -8.62 8.12 -0.59
C HIS A 48 -8.01 7.92 0.80
N LEU A 49 -6.98 8.71 1.11
CA LEU A 49 -6.45 8.83 2.46
C LEU A 49 -6.27 10.31 2.78
N PRO A 50 -6.43 10.71 4.06
CA PRO A 50 -6.04 12.08 4.45
C PRO A 50 -4.58 12.32 4.11
N GLY A 51 -4.25 13.56 3.78
CA GLY A 51 -2.91 13.91 3.32
C GLY A 51 -1.80 13.45 4.25
N LYS A 52 -2.02 13.60 5.56
CA LYS A 52 -1.03 13.21 6.54
C LYS A 52 -0.78 11.70 6.53
N ALA A 53 -1.86 10.92 6.47
CA ALA A 53 -1.75 9.48 6.40
C ALA A 53 -1.10 9.05 5.09
N LEU A 54 -1.48 9.68 3.99
CA LEU A 54 -0.90 9.37 2.69
C LEU A 54 0.61 9.62 2.69
N THR A 55 1.05 10.73 3.25
CA THR A 55 2.48 11.04 3.32
C THR A 55 3.24 9.97 4.09
N MET A 56 2.69 9.54 5.22
CA MET A 56 3.32 8.50 6.02
C MET A 56 3.40 7.18 5.28
N VAL A 57 2.35 6.83 4.55
CA VAL A 57 2.35 5.60 3.76
C VAL A 57 3.37 5.68 2.64
N GLN A 58 3.47 6.82 1.98
CA GLN A 58 4.43 6.98 0.89
C GLN A 58 5.86 6.87 1.40
N GLU A 59 6.16 7.40 2.57
CA GLU A 59 7.47 7.27 3.18
C GLU A 59 7.76 5.81 3.55
N TRP A 60 6.78 5.13 4.10
CA TRP A 60 6.91 3.72 4.43
C TRP A 60 7.20 2.89 3.18
N ILE A 61 6.51 3.21 2.08
CA ILE A 61 6.73 2.52 0.81
C ILE A 61 8.16 2.69 0.34
N GLU A 62 8.70 3.91 0.41
CA GLU A 62 10.07 4.15 -0.02
C GLU A 62 11.07 3.32 0.77
N LEU A 63 10.84 3.21 2.06
CA LEU A 63 11.74 2.45 2.93
C LEU A 63 11.65 0.94 2.68
N ASN A 64 10.53 0.48 2.16
CA ASN A 64 10.26 -0.95 2.05
C ASN A 64 10.02 -1.43 0.61
N ARG A 65 10.31 -0.58 -0.36
CA ARG A 65 9.99 -0.87 -1.76
C ARG A 65 10.57 -2.20 -2.25
N GLU A 66 11.82 -2.47 -1.92
CA GLU A 66 12.44 -3.70 -2.38
C GLU A 66 11.78 -4.93 -1.75
N ALA A 67 11.45 -4.85 -0.47
CA ALA A 67 10.74 -5.93 0.20
C ALA A 67 9.36 -6.13 -0.41
N LEU A 68 8.67 -5.04 -0.74
CA LEU A 68 7.35 -5.11 -1.36
C LEU A 68 7.42 -5.76 -2.73
N LYS A 69 8.43 -5.44 -3.51
CA LYS A 69 8.62 -6.07 -4.82
C LYS A 69 8.81 -7.57 -4.67
N THR A 70 9.61 -7.99 -3.71
CA THR A 70 9.86 -9.39 -3.48
C THR A 70 8.57 -10.13 -3.10
N ILE A 71 7.79 -9.54 -2.21
CA ILE A 71 6.53 -10.14 -1.79
C ILE A 71 5.55 -10.23 -2.97
N TRP A 72 5.47 -9.18 -3.75
CA TRP A 72 4.56 -9.13 -4.89
C TRP A 72 4.90 -10.20 -5.92
N GLU A 73 6.18 -10.45 -6.12
CA GLU A 73 6.65 -11.38 -7.14
C GLU A 73 6.57 -12.85 -6.72
N THR A 74 6.35 -13.12 -5.45
CA THR A 74 6.19 -14.48 -5.01
C THR A 74 4.74 -14.94 -5.14
#